data_7534fcef1730b2098010513d3191c2be
#
_entry.id   7534fcef1730b2098010513d3191c2be
#
_cell.length_a   1.000
_cell.length_b   1.000
_cell.length_c   1.000
_cell.angle_alpha   90.00
_cell.angle_beta   90.00
_cell.angle_gamma   90.00
#
_symmetry.space_group_name_H-M   'P 1'
#
loop_
_entity.id
_entity.type
_entity.pdbx_description
1 polymer ?
#
loop_
_entity_poly.entity_id
_entity_poly.type
_entity_poly.pdbx_seq_one_letter_code
_entity_poly.pdbx_strand_id
1 'polypeptide(L)'
;MSERRKEHRDRLVVLSFVSVLLVLIYGPLAPWFVAADRFLYDRFSSVIRNSSQDNTAIVSIDPSRKSRDELLAEYGRLIESLENQQVYRIVLAEPPEMDANDPLPGWAAMLNGRTPVFVPTNHRLADVGARNGVSKLTPDTDQVLRQSRLWHLEDGSMSPSLPLAIALSAADFSADPRVSSTDFVIYHSNYVPVTRLSPDDLLNAEFSSPDLSGKTVFLDSAPELVGAAAILPSGQFVTNSEITAQLLADIE
;
A
#
# COMPACT_ATOMS: atom_id res chain seq x y z
N MET A 1 -5.38 -15.45 -64.84
CA MET A 1 -6.16 -14.37 -64.17
C MET A 1 -7.02 -14.84 -62.99
N SER A 2 -7.30 -16.14 -62.84
CA SER A 2 -8.16 -16.70 -61.78
C SER A 2 -7.50 -16.81 -60.41
N GLU A 3 -6.22 -17.18 -60.29
CA GLU A 3 -5.55 -17.40 -59.02
C GLU A 3 -5.37 -16.11 -58.21
N ARG A 4 -4.98 -15.00 -58.80
CA ARG A 4 -4.88 -13.71 -58.10
C ARG A 4 -6.23 -13.24 -57.49
N ARG A 5 -7.35 -13.50 -58.16
CA ARG A 5 -8.68 -13.19 -57.66
C ARG A 5 -9.07 -14.08 -56.47
N LYS A 6 -8.65 -15.35 -56.50
CA LYS A 6 -8.91 -16.30 -55.40
C LYS A 6 -8.10 -15.88 -54.16
N GLU A 7 -6.83 -15.60 -54.32
CA GLU A 7 -5.95 -15.15 -53.24
C GLU A 7 -6.43 -13.83 -52.60
N HIS A 8 -6.91 -12.88 -53.43
CA HIS A 8 -7.41 -11.61 -52.90
C HIS A 8 -8.73 -11.80 -52.12
N ARG A 9 -9.58 -12.68 -52.57
CA ARG A 9 -10.83 -13.05 -51.88
C ARG A 9 -10.53 -13.74 -50.53
N ASP A 10 -9.58 -14.67 -50.53
CA ASP A 10 -9.20 -15.41 -49.30
C ASP A 10 -8.56 -14.48 -48.26
N ARG A 11 -7.77 -13.52 -48.68
CA ARG A 11 -7.23 -12.45 -47.80
C ARG A 11 -8.34 -11.57 -47.25
N LEU A 12 -9.31 -11.17 -48.04
CA LEU A 12 -10.45 -10.38 -47.57
C LEU A 12 -11.34 -11.15 -46.58
N VAL A 13 -11.56 -12.45 -46.80
CA VAL A 13 -12.27 -13.30 -45.84
C VAL A 13 -11.54 -13.41 -44.50
N VAL A 14 -10.22 -13.62 -44.53
CA VAL A 14 -9.42 -13.67 -43.31
C VAL A 14 -9.46 -12.32 -42.59
N LEU A 15 -9.28 -11.21 -43.31
CA LEU A 15 -9.31 -9.87 -42.74
C LEU A 15 -10.65 -9.54 -42.10
N SER A 16 -11.75 -9.89 -42.79
CA SER A 16 -13.12 -9.74 -42.26
C SER A 16 -13.35 -10.57 -41.00
N PHE A 17 -12.87 -11.82 -41.01
CA PHE A 17 -12.98 -12.69 -39.84
C PHE A 17 -12.22 -12.15 -38.65
N VAL A 18 -10.97 -11.71 -38.88
CA VAL A 18 -10.12 -11.08 -37.81
C VAL A 18 -10.81 -9.80 -37.30
N SER A 19 -11.34 -8.96 -38.18
CA SER A 19 -12.05 -7.74 -37.78
C SER A 19 -13.30 -8.02 -36.95
N VAL A 20 -14.10 -9.01 -37.36
CA VAL A 20 -15.28 -9.45 -36.60
C VAL A 20 -14.86 -9.99 -35.23
N LEU A 21 -13.80 -10.81 -35.18
CA LEU A 21 -13.28 -11.37 -33.94
C LEU A 21 -12.80 -10.25 -32.99
N LEU A 22 -12.07 -9.26 -33.52
CA LEU A 22 -11.64 -8.10 -32.73
C LEU A 22 -12.84 -7.30 -32.20
N VAL A 23 -13.85 -7.03 -33.02
CA VAL A 23 -15.07 -6.32 -32.59
C VAL A 23 -15.79 -7.13 -31.49
N LEU A 24 -15.84 -8.45 -31.60
CA LEU A 24 -16.46 -9.30 -30.58
C LEU A 24 -15.66 -9.29 -29.27
N ILE A 25 -14.34 -9.39 -29.36
CA ILE A 25 -13.45 -9.39 -28.18
C ILE A 25 -13.49 -8.04 -27.45
N TYR A 26 -13.35 -6.93 -28.18
CA TYR A 26 -13.34 -5.58 -27.59
C TYR A 26 -14.71 -4.96 -27.37
N GLY A 27 -15.77 -5.58 -27.89
CA GLY A 27 -17.17 -5.16 -27.73
C GLY A 27 -17.93 -6.05 -26.72
N PRO A 28 -18.95 -6.81 -27.18
CA PRO A 28 -19.88 -7.51 -26.28
C PRO A 28 -19.21 -8.63 -25.44
N LEU A 29 -18.09 -9.18 -25.88
CA LEU A 29 -17.37 -10.22 -25.13
C LEU A 29 -16.31 -9.65 -24.16
N ALA A 30 -15.94 -8.37 -24.26
CA ALA A 30 -14.95 -7.75 -23.38
C ALA A 30 -15.24 -7.95 -21.88
N PRO A 31 -16.49 -7.76 -21.38
CA PRO A 31 -16.79 -8.01 -19.97
C PRO A 31 -16.54 -9.46 -19.52
N TRP A 32 -16.80 -10.43 -20.42
CA TRP A 32 -16.57 -11.85 -20.15
C TRP A 32 -15.06 -12.18 -20.07
N PHE A 33 -14.25 -11.59 -20.95
CA PHE A 33 -12.80 -11.74 -20.89
C PHE A 33 -12.22 -11.12 -19.63
N VAL A 34 -12.67 -9.92 -19.26
CA VAL A 34 -12.25 -9.27 -18.00
C VAL A 34 -12.67 -10.11 -16.79
N ALA A 35 -13.89 -10.65 -16.78
CA ALA A 35 -14.35 -11.50 -15.69
C ALA A 35 -13.55 -12.83 -15.60
N ALA A 36 -13.24 -13.45 -16.76
CA ALA A 36 -12.42 -14.66 -16.80
C ALA A 36 -10.98 -14.38 -16.36
N ASP A 37 -10.38 -13.27 -16.80
CA ASP A 37 -9.03 -12.86 -16.39
C ASP A 37 -8.97 -12.63 -14.88
N ARG A 38 -9.94 -11.91 -14.30
CA ARG A 38 -10.05 -11.70 -12.85
C ARG A 38 -10.21 -13.02 -12.10
N PHE A 39 -11.10 -13.89 -12.56
CA PHE A 39 -11.30 -15.20 -11.93
C PHE A 39 -10.01 -16.04 -11.94
N LEU A 40 -9.33 -16.09 -13.07
CA LEU A 40 -8.05 -16.80 -13.19
C LEU A 40 -6.99 -16.17 -12.29
N TYR A 41 -6.88 -14.84 -12.30
CA TYR A 41 -5.96 -14.11 -11.43
C TYR A 41 -6.22 -14.43 -9.95
N ASP A 42 -7.48 -14.29 -9.49
CA ASP A 42 -7.86 -14.55 -8.10
C ASP A 42 -7.58 -16.01 -7.70
N ARG A 43 -7.77 -16.94 -8.63
CA ARG A 43 -7.50 -18.36 -8.39
C ARG A 43 -6.00 -18.67 -8.32
N PHE A 44 -5.20 -18.07 -9.19
CA PHE A 44 -3.75 -18.34 -9.21
C PHE A 44 -3.00 -17.52 -8.14
N SER A 45 -3.39 -16.29 -7.89
CA SER A 45 -2.76 -15.46 -6.85
C SER A 45 -2.89 -16.07 -5.46
N SER A 46 -3.98 -16.81 -5.19
CA SER A 46 -4.18 -17.53 -3.94
C SER A 46 -3.13 -18.65 -3.66
N VAL A 47 -2.39 -19.06 -4.67
CA VAL A 47 -1.37 -20.13 -4.56
C VAL A 47 0.03 -19.57 -4.41
N ILE A 48 0.26 -18.31 -4.81
CA ILE A 48 1.56 -17.66 -4.71
C ILE A 48 1.81 -17.26 -3.26
N ARG A 49 2.92 -17.72 -2.69
CA ARG A 49 3.35 -17.29 -1.34
C ARG A 49 4.11 -15.97 -1.46
N ASN A 50 3.76 -15.03 -0.61
CA ASN A 50 4.50 -13.78 -0.45
C ASN A 50 5.74 -13.97 0.43
N SER A 51 6.65 -13.00 0.36
CA SER A 51 7.78 -12.86 1.26
C SER A 51 7.32 -12.77 2.74
N SER A 52 8.15 -13.24 3.67
CA SER A 52 7.86 -13.12 5.09
C SER A 52 7.87 -11.64 5.49
N GLN A 53 6.96 -11.25 6.38
CA GLN A 53 6.89 -9.89 6.93
C GLN A 53 7.52 -9.79 8.32
N ASP A 54 8.56 -10.58 8.58
CA ASP A 54 9.23 -10.65 9.90
C ASP A 54 9.84 -9.30 10.32
N ASN A 55 10.13 -8.43 9.36
CA ASN A 55 10.73 -7.12 9.57
C ASN A 55 9.70 -6.01 9.80
N THR A 56 8.41 -6.34 9.89
CA THR A 56 7.33 -5.37 10.08
C THR A 56 6.47 -5.71 11.29
N ALA A 57 5.92 -4.68 11.93
CA ALA A 57 4.91 -4.82 12.99
C ALA A 57 3.87 -3.70 12.86
N ILE A 58 2.65 -3.95 13.30
CA ILE A 58 1.55 -2.98 13.34
C ILE A 58 1.14 -2.78 14.79
N VAL A 59 1.10 -1.54 15.24
CA VAL A 59 0.53 -1.14 16.53
C VAL A 59 -0.86 -0.60 16.28
N SER A 60 -1.87 -1.29 16.77
CA SER A 60 -3.28 -0.93 16.57
C SER A 60 -3.77 -0.04 17.70
N ILE A 61 -4.12 1.20 17.38
CA ILE A 61 -4.59 2.22 18.31
C ILE A 61 -6.11 2.30 18.23
N ASP A 62 -6.80 2.24 19.39
CA ASP A 62 -8.24 2.44 19.45
C ASP A 62 -8.59 3.92 19.69
N PRO A 63 -9.08 4.65 18.66
CA PRO A 63 -9.46 6.05 18.81
C PRO A 63 -10.85 6.23 19.45
N SER A 64 -11.69 5.18 19.55
CA SER A 64 -13.10 5.33 19.87
C SER A 64 -13.39 5.80 21.31
N ARG A 65 -12.44 5.62 22.21
CA ARG A 65 -12.57 5.95 23.63
C ARG A 65 -11.71 7.10 24.10
N LYS A 66 -11.05 7.80 23.15
CA LYS A 66 -10.10 8.86 23.47
C LYS A 66 -10.56 10.18 22.87
N SER A 67 -10.37 11.24 23.61
CA SER A 67 -10.44 12.57 23.04
C SER A 67 -9.30 12.75 22.03
N ARG A 68 -9.43 13.71 21.13
CA ARG A 68 -8.42 14.02 20.14
C ARG A 68 -7.05 14.30 20.76
N ASP A 69 -7.02 15.13 21.83
CA ASP A 69 -5.78 15.49 22.50
C ASP A 69 -5.11 14.27 23.16
N GLU A 70 -5.91 13.38 23.75
CA GLU A 70 -5.38 12.11 24.29
C GLU A 70 -4.80 11.21 23.19
N LEU A 71 -5.47 11.16 22.04
CA LEU A 71 -5.00 10.41 20.89
C LEU A 71 -3.67 10.96 20.36
N LEU A 72 -3.57 12.28 20.17
CA LEU A 72 -2.34 12.94 19.75
C LEU A 72 -1.20 12.72 20.74
N ALA A 73 -1.49 12.81 22.05
CA ALA A 73 -0.51 12.54 23.10
C ALA A 73 -0.05 11.07 23.11
N GLU A 74 -0.94 10.14 22.79
CA GLU A 74 -0.60 8.72 22.70
C GLU A 74 0.32 8.44 21.51
N TYR A 75 0.01 8.97 20.32
CA TYR A 75 0.91 8.88 19.17
C TYR A 75 2.31 9.41 19.52
N GLY A 76 2.37 10.55 20.19
CA GLY A 76 3.65 11.12 20.64
C GLY A 76 4.45 10.17 21.54
N ARG A 77 3.79 9.58 22.56
CA ARG A 77 4.43 8.62 23.46
C ARG A 77 4.86 7.34 22.75
N LEU A 78 4.05 6.86 21.79
CA LEU A 78 4.40 5.69 21.00
C LEU A 78 5.61 5.95 20.10
N ILE A 79 5.68 7.10 19.42
CA ILE A 79 6.85 7.48 18.62
C ILE A 79 8.11 7.52 19.48
N GLU A 80 8.05 8.17 20.65
CA GLU A 80 9.17 8.23 21.58
C GLU A 80 9.60 6.84 22.08
N SER A 81 8.64 5.96 22.42
CA SER A 81 8.91 4.59 22.83
C SER A 81 9.57 3.78 21.71
N LEU A 82 9.09 3.92 20.47
CA LEU A 82 9.65 3.22 19.31
C LEU A 82 11.06 3.73 18.96
N GLU A 83 11.33 5.02 19.09
CA GLU A 83 12.69 5.57 18.95
C GLU A 83 13.66 4.99 19.98
N ASN A 84 13.22 4.86 21.23
CA ASN A 84 14.01 4.27 22.31
C ASN A 84 14.31 2.78 22.05
N GLN A 85 13.43 2.07 21.36
CA GLN A 85 13.63 0.68 20.92
C GLN A 85 14.47 0.55 19.65
N GLN A 86 14.94 1.67 19.08
CA GLN A 86 15.77 1.69 17.88
C GLN A 86 15.10 1.03 16.66
N VAL A 87 13.79 1.26 16.47
CA VAL A 87 13.09 0.80 15.26
C VAL A 87 13.70 1.47 14.04
N TYR A 88 13.66 0.78 12.91
CA TYR A 88 14.26 1.27 11.67
C TYR A 88 13.45 2.43 11.06
N ARG A 89 12.12 2.31 11.08
CA ARG A 89 11.19 3.30 10.52
C ARG A 89 9.86 3.27 11.28
N ILE A 90 9.18 4.41 11.33
CA ILE A 90 7.81 4.54 11.84
C ILE A 90 6.92 5.02 10.71
N VAL A 91 5.80 4.37 10.50
CA VAL A 91 4.84 4.69 9.42
C VAL A 91 3.48 4.97 10.01
N LEU A 92 2.97 6.16 9.77
CA LEU A 92 1.60 6.55 10.09
C LEU A 92 0.78 6.44 8.79
N ALA A 93 0.32 5.24 8.45
CA ALA A 93 -0.45 5.03 7.22
C ALA A 93 -1.84 5.71 7.28
N GLU A 94 -2.41 5.76 8.48
CA GLU A 94 -3.63 6.49 8.83
C GLU A 94 -3.35 7.39 10.04
N PRO A 95 -2.67 8.54 9.82
CA PRO A 95 -2.34 9.44 10.92
C PRO A 95 -3.60 10.11 11.48
N PRO A 96 -3.56 10.55 12.75
CA PRO A 96 -4.71 11.21 13.37
C PRO A 96 -5.03 12.52 12.63
N GLU A 97 -6.32 12.82 12.47
CA GLU A 97 -6.74 14.08 11.86
C GLU A 97 -6.21 15.28 12.66
N MET A 98 -5.63 16.25 11.95
CA MET A 98 -5.06 17.46 12.53
C MET A 98 -5.73 18.70 11.95
N ASP A 99 -6.21 19.59 12.84
CA ASP A 99 -6.78 20.89 12.42
C ASP A 99 -5.69 21.90 12.08
N ALA A 100 -6.09 22.94 11.34
CA ALA A 100 -5.19 24.02 10.97
C ALA A 100 -4.53 24.73 12.18
N ASN A 101 -5.17 24.69 13.34
CA ASN A 101 -4.72 25.34 14.56
C ASN A 101 -3.95 24.42 15.53
N ASP A 102 -3.75 23.14 15.17
CA ASP A 102 -3.02 22.23 16.05
C ASP A 102 -1.56 22.64 16.22
N PRO A 103 -1.00 22.51 17.42
CA PRO A 103 0.38 22.88 17.70
C PRO A 103 1.37 21.93 17.02
N LEU A 104 1.84 22.30 15.82
CA LEU A 104 2.86 21.56 15.08
C LEU A 104 4.26 21.56 15.72
N PRO A 105 4.69 22.59 16.54
CA PRO A 105 6.06 22.61 17.08
C PRO A 105 6.45 21.38 17.91
N GLY A 106 5.52 20.83 18.70
CA GLY A 106 5.76 19.62 19.48
C GLY A 106 6.00 18.39 18.57
N TRP A 107 5.23 18.29 17.49
CA TRP A 107 5.40 17.24 16.49
C TRP A 107 6.70 17.42 15.69
N ALA A 108 7.06 18.63 15.32
CA ALA A 108 8.31 18.90 14.63
C ALA A 108 9.53 18.43 15.43
N ALA A 109 9.51 18.60 16.76
CA ALA A 109 10.58 18.11 17.63
C ALA A 109 10.66 16.57 17.62
N MET A 110 9.53 15.87 17.66
CA MET A 110 9.47 14.39 17.59
C MET A 110 9.86 13.87 16.20
N LEU A 111 9.39 14.51 15.13
CA LEU A 111 9.66 14.07 13.76
C LEU A 111 11.12 14.32 13.30
N ASN A 112 11.85 15.21 13.98
CA ASN A 112 13.28 15.43 13.77
C ASN A 112 14.16 14.47 14.60
N GLY A 113 13.57 13.44 15.20
CA GLY A 113 14.25 12.36 15.88
C GLY A 113 15.19 11.54 14.98
N ARG A 114 15.81 10.50 15.54
CA ARG A 114 16.73 9.63 14.79
C ARG A 114 16.00 8.70 13.83
N THR A 115 14.80 8.27 14.20
CA THR A 115 13.99 7.33 13.41
C THR A 115 13.14 8.10 12.40
N PRO A 116 13.26 7.80 11.11
CA PRO A 116 12.44 8.47 10.10
C PRO A 116 10.96 8.09 10.25
N VAL A 117 10.10 9.11 10.23
CA VAL A 117 8.63 8.97 10.28
C VAL A 117 8.04 9.24 8.91
N PHE A 118 7.14 8.39 8.46
CA PHE A 118 6.46 8.45 7.16
C PHE A 118 4.97 8.69 7.32
N VAL A 119 4.40 9.53 6.48
CA VAL A 119 2.98 9.89 6.45
C VAL A 119 2.44 9.98 5.01
N PRO A 120 1.12 9.94 4.79
CA PRO A 120 0.53 10.28 3.50
C PRO A 120 0.88 11.72 3.06
N THR A 121 1.07 11.93 1.76
CA THR A 121 1.49 13.22 1.17
C THR A 121 0.61 14.39 1.59
N ASN A 122 -0.69 14.19 1.72
CA ASN A 122 -1.64 15.27 2.05
C ASN A 122 -1.78 15.53 3.56
N HIS A 123 -0.96 14.89 4.40
CA HIS A 123 -1.05 15.07 5.84
C HIS A 123 -0.13 16.21 6.32
N ARG A 124 -0.63 17.03 7.25
CA ARG A 124 0.10 18.21 7.78
C ARG A 124 1.46 17.90 8.44
N LEU A 125 1.66 16.69 8.92
CA LEU A 125 2.96 16.28 9.47
C LEU A 125 4.07 16.26 8.40
N ALA A 126 3.72 16.13 7.11
CA ALA A 126 4.68 16.28 6.03
C ALA A 126 5.32 17.69 5.98
N ASP A 127 4.55 18.72 6.38
CA ASP A 127 5.03 20.12 6.38
C ASP A 127 6.05 20.40 7.50
N VAL A 128 6.15 19.52 8.50
CA VAL A 128 6.99 19.71 9.70
C VAL A 128 8.10 18.68 9.88
N GLY A 129 8.42 17.93 8.83
CA GLY A 129 9.59 17.08 8.81
C GLY A 129 9.33 15.58 8.61
N ALA A 130 8.08 15.12 8.64
CA ALA A 130 7.79 13.74 8.25
C ALA A 130 8.08 13.53 6.76
N ARG A 131 8.62 12.37 6.41
CA ARG A 131 8.73 11.95 5.02
C ARG A 131 7.35 11.53 4.51
N ASN A 132 7.10 11.69 3.22
CA ASN A 132 5.77 11.42 2.71
C ASN A 132 5.77 10.59 1.42
N GLY A 133 4.62 9.98 1.15
CA GLY A 133 4.32 9.26 -0.07
C GLY A 133 2.81 9.16 -0.27
N VAL A 134 2.40 8.88 -1.49
CA VAL A 134 0.98 8.80 -1.84
C VAL A 134 0.35 7.53 -1.25
N SER A 135 -0.62 7.69 -0.36
CA SER A 135 -1.42 6.58 0.20
C SER A 135 -2.76 6.51 -0.53
N LYS A 136 -2.74 5.98 -1.77
CA LYS A 136 -3.94 5.85 -2.59
C LYS A 136 -4.11 4.42 -3.07
N LEU A 137 -5.16 3.77 -2.61
CA LEU A 137 -5.59 2.48 -3.12
C LEU A 137 -6.60 2.69 -4.25
N THR A 138 -6.49 1.89 -5.30
CA THR A 138 -7.42 1.94 -6.44
C THR A 138 -7.93 0.53 -6.70
N PRO A 139 -8.93 0.08 -5.93
CA PRO A 139 -9.54 -1.22 -6.17
C PRO A 139 -10.27 -1.24 -7.51
N ASP A 140 -10.46 -2.43 -8.04
CA ASP A 140 -11.27 -2.66 -9.24
C ASP A 140 -12.76 -2.35 -9.00
N THR A 141 -13.56 -2.41 -10.05
CA THR A 141 -15.01 -2.13 -9.99
C THR A 141 -15.80 -3.06 -9.07
N ASP A 142 -15.24 -4.23 -8.73
CA ASP A 142 -15.79 -5.20 -7.76
C ASP A 142 -15.23 -5.01 -6.32
N GLN A 143 -14.55 -3.89 -6.07
CA GLN A 143 -13.91 -3.52 -4.79
C GLN A 143 -12.72 -4.40 -4.40
N VAL A 144 -12.24 -5.26 -5.30
CA VAL A 144 -11.07 -6.11 -5.07
C VAL A 144 -9.80 -5.37 -5.49
N LEU A 145 -8.83 -5.29 -4.60
CA LEU A 145 -7.52 -4.71 -4.88
C LEU A 145 -6.59 -5.79 -5.45
N ARG A 146 -6.40 -5.79 -6.76
CA ARG A 146 -5.53 -6.75 -7.46
C ARG A 146 -4.15 -6.23 -7.76
N GLN A 147 -4.03 -4.90 -7.82
CA GLN A 147 -2.79 -4.24 -8.18
C GLN A 147 -2.64 -2.89 -7.48
N SER A 148 -1.40 -2.49 -7.23
CA SER A 148 -1.07 -1.15 -6.74
C SER A 148 0.01 -0.53 -7.60
N ARG A 149 -0.14 0.76 -7.88
CA ARG A 149 0.89 1.56 -8.57
C ARG A 149 1.93 2.03 -7.59
N LEU A 150 3.18 2.00 -7.99
CA LEU A 150 4.28 2.55 -7.19
C LEU A 150 4.47 4.06 -7.40
N TRP A 151 4.01 4.58 -8.53
CA TRP A 151 4.08 6.01 -8.85
C TRP A 151 2.69 6.56 -9.16
N HIS A 152 2.42 7.76 -8.67
CA HIS A 152 1.18 8.47 -8.86
C HIS A 152 1.42 9.82 -9.50
N LEU A 153 0.56 10.22 -10.45
CA LEU A 153 0.58 11.56 -11.01
C LEU A 153 -0.28 12.47 -10.13
N GLU A 154 0.35 13.43 -9.46
CA GLU A 154 -0.30 14.44 -8.63
C GLU A 154 0.15 15.83 -9.08
N ASP A 155 -0.79 16.72 -9.36
CA ASP A 155 -0.56 18.11 -9.77
C ASP A 155 0.50 18.27 -10.90
N GLY A 156 0.54 17.31 -11.82
CA GLY A 156 1.46 17.30 -12.96
C GLY A 156 2.86 16.79 -12.64
N SER A 157 3.13 16.32 -11.42
CA SER A 157 4.38 15.69 -11.02
C SER A 157 4.18 14.22 -10.63
N MET A 158 5.22 13.40 -10.82
CA MET A 158 5.21 12.01 -10.37
C MET A 158 5.67 11.94 -8.93
N SER A 159 4.81 11.39 -8.08
CA SER A 159 5.07 11.17 -6.66
C SER A 159 5.12 9.68 -6.34
N PRO A 160 6.05 9.21 -5.50
CA PRO A 160 6.12 7.81 -5.09
C PRO A 160 4.92 7.45 -4.21
N SER A 161 4.45 6.22 -4.31
CA SER A 161 3.54 5.65 -3.32
C SER A 161 4.21 5.59 -1.94
N LEU A 162 3.42 5.54 -0.87
CA LEU A 162 3.97 5.49 0.49
C LEU A 162 4.94 4.30 0.68
N PRO A 163 4.63 3.06 0.29
CA PRO A 163 5.59 1.95 0.39
C PRO A 163 6.87 2.18 -0.42
N LEU A 164 6.77 2.78 -1.62
CA LEU A 164 7.95 3.10 -2.41
C LEU A 164 8.79 4.21 -1.74
N ALA A 165 8.17 5.25 -1.22
CA ALA A 165 8.87 6.32 -0.49
C ALA A 165 9.64 5.77 0.72
N ILE A 166 9.05 4.81 1.43
CA ILE A 166 9.68 4.10 2.55
C ILE A 166 10.91 3.31 2.06
N ALA A 167 10.76 2.49 1.01
CA ALA A 167 11.84 1.69 0.45
C ALA A 167 12.99 2.57 -0.06
N LEU A 168 12.70 3.62 -0.83
CA LEU A 168 13.70 4.58 -1.35
C LEU A 168 14.49 5.29 -0.25
N SER A 169 14.00 5.31 0.98
CA SER A 169 14.70 5.92 2.10
C SER A 169 15.80 5.05 2.70
N ALA A 170 15.88 3.78 2.36
CA ALA A 170 16.94 2.88 2.81
C ALA A 170 18.27 3.25 2.15
N ALA A 171 19.36 3.30 2.95
CA ALA A 171 20.67 3.71 2.44
C ALA A 171 21.27 2.71 1.44
N ASP A 172 20.86 1.46 1.53
CA ASP A 172 21.32 0.31 0.74
C ASP A 172 20.27 -0.16 -0.29
N PHE A 173 19.19 0.59 -0.45
CA PHE A 173 18.16 0.27 -1.42
C PHE A 173 18.71 0.39 -2.84
N SER A 174 19.00 -0.75 -3.45
CA SER A 174 19.33 -0.86 -4.85
C SER A 174 18.04 -1.10 -5.63
N ALA A 175 17.41 -0.03 -6.08
CA ALA A 175 16.17 -0.13 -6.85
C ALA A 175 16.34 -1.06 -8.05
N ASP A 176 15.54 -2.11 -8.13
CA ASP A 176 15.34 -2.82 -9.39
C ASP A 176 14.96 -1.77 -10.45
N PRO A 177 15.61 -1.77 -11.63
CA PRO A 177 15.27 -0.84 -12.71
C PRO A 177 13.78 -0.78 -13.05
N ARG A 178 13.04 -1.86 -12.78
CA ARG A 178 11.59 -1.92 -12.93
C ARG A 178 10.85 -1.01 -11.95
N VAL A 179 11.33 -0.92 -10.70
CA VAL A 179 10.72 -0.08 -9.66
C VAL A 179 10.84 1.40 -9.98
N SER A 180 11.85 1.80 -10.76
CA SER A 180 12.01 3.19 -11.25
C SER A 180 11.07 3.53 -12.41
N SER A 181 10.39 2.54 -13.00
CA SER A 181 9.42 2.78 -14.06
C SER A 181 8.11 3.33 -13.49
N THR A 182 7.66 4.47 -14.03
CA THR A 182 6.40 5.10 -13.62
C THR A 182 5.15 4.28 -13.93
N ASP A 183 5.27 3.31 -14.83
CA ASP A 183 4.17 2.43 -15.24
C ASP A 183 4.18 1.09 -14.48
N PHE A 184 5.17 0.88 -13.59
CA PHE A 184 5.28 -0.36 -12.86
C PHE A 184 4.18 -0.49 -11.82
N VAL A 185 3.54 -1.65 -11.81
CA VAL A 185 2.50 -2.05 -10.85
C VAL A 185 2.90 -3.34 -10.14
N ILE A 186 2.54 -3.44 -8.87
CA ILE A 186 2.66 -4.69 -8.09
C ILE A 186 1.30 -5.34 -8.05
N TYR A 187 1.26 -6.64 -8.33
CA TYR A 187 0.05 -7.44 -8.24
C TYR A 187 -0.05 -8.07 -6.84
N HIS A 188 -1.20 -7.86 -6.22
CA HIS A 188 -1.46 -8.46 -4.91
C HIS A 188 -1.76 -9.94 -5.02
N SER A 189 -1.19 -10.70 -4.11
CA SER A 189 -1.45 -12.11 -3.93
C SER A 189 -2.06 -12.38 -2.55
N ASN A 190 -1.72 -13.48 -1.91
CA ASN A 190 -2.15 -13.77 -0.55
C ASN A 190 -1.48 -12.83 0.46
N TYR A 191 -2.29 -12.34 1.40
CA TYR A 191 -1.81 -11.60 2.53
C TYR A 191 -1.04 -12.50 3.51
N VAL A 192 0.12 -12.02 3.95
CA VAL A 192 0.87 -12.61 5.05
C VAL A 192 0.57 -11.83 6.32
N PRO A 193 0.06 -12.46 7.37
CA PRO A 193 -0.25 -11.75 8.61
C PRO A 193 0.98 -11.05 9.19
N VAL A 194 0.82 -9.77 9.51
CA VAL A 194 1.82 -8.97 10.22
C VAL A 194 1.60 -9.10 11.72
N THR A 195 2.68 -9.08 12.50
CA THR A 195 2.56 -9.03 13.97
C THR A 195 1.82 -7.78 14.40
N ARG A 196 0.70 -7.95 15.11
CA ARG A 196 -0.08 -6.87 15.69
C ARG A 196 0.19 -6.75 17.17
N LEU A 197 0.34 -5.52 17.64
CA LEU A 197 0.63 -5.14 19.01
C LEU A 197 -0.41 -4.11 19.47
N SER A 198 -0.66 -4.06 20.77
CA SER A 198 -1.40 -2.97 21.37
C SER A 198 -0.46 -1.86 21.84
N PRO A 199 -0.92 -0.61 22.02
CA PRO A 199 -0.14 0.45 22.64
C PRO A 199 0.39 0.05 24.03
N ASP A 200 -0.39 -0.72 24.79
CA ASP A 200 -0.01 -1.17 26.13
C ASP A 200 1.21 -2.11 26.13
N ASP A 201 1.36 -2.92 25.07
CA ASP A 201 2.54 -3.80 24.94
C ASP A 201 3.84 -3.01 24.80
N LEU A 202 3.76 -1.75 24.35
CA LEU A 202 4.91 -0.87 24.15
C LEU A 202 5.14 0.12 25.30
N LEU A 203 4.06 0.61 25.91
CA LEU A 203 4.12 1.69 26.89
C LEU A 203 4.25 1.15 28.35
N ASN A 204 3.83 -0.10 28.60
CA ASN A 204 3.92 -0.71 29.91
C ASN A 204 5.14 -1.63 30.02
N ALA A 205 6.20 -1.10 30.60
CA ALA A 205 7.51 -1.78 30.75
C ALA A 205 7.48 -3.06 31.64
N GLU A 206 6.35 -3.40 32.27
CA GLU A 206 6.22 -4.57 33.13
C GLU A 206 6.12 -5.90 32.35
N PHE A 207 5.78 -5.85 31.08
CA PHE A 207 5.77 -7.01 30.20
C PHE A 207 6.97 -6.94 29.28
N SER A 208 7.58 -8.09 28.99
CA SER A 208 8.67 -8.18 28.02
C SER A 208 8.23 -7.53 26.70
N SER A 209 8.63 -6.28 26.48
CA SER A 209 8.38 -5.59 25.21
C SER A 209 8.89 -6.46 24.07
N PRO A 210 8.09 -6.66 23.01
CA PRO A 210 8.57 -7.37 21.82
C PRO A 210 9.81 -6.63 21.28
N ASP A 211 10.79 -7.38 20.83
CA ASP A 211 11.96 -6.80 20.18
C ASP A 211 11.56 -6.22 18.82
N LEU A 212 11.50 -4.90 18.75
CA LEU A 212 11.20 -4.15 17.53
C LEU A 212 12.43 -3.49 16.92
N SER A 213 13.61 -3.73 17.48
CA SER A 213 14.85 -3.19 16.96
C SER A 213 15.05 -3.54 15.49
N GLY A 214 15.35 -2.55 14.68
CA GLY A 214 15.56 -2.71 13.24
C GLY A 214 14.29 -2.97 12.40
N LYS A 215 13.10 -3.04 13.01
CA LYS A 215 11.85 -3.26 12.28
C LYS A 215 11.23 -1.95 11.76
N THR A 216 10.42 -2.07 10.74
CA THR A 216 9.48 -1.01 10.32
C THR A 216 8.18 -1.18 11.09
N VAL A 217 7.75 -0.15 11.82
CA VAL A 217 6.55 -0.20 12.65
C VAL A 217 5.49 0.74 12.12
N PHE A 218 4.32 0.18 11.87
CA PHE A 218 3.13 0.91 11.45
C PHE A 218 2.29 1.26 12.67
N LEU A 219 1.94 2.54 12.83
CA LEU A 219 0.91 2.98 13.76
C LEU A 219 -0.39 3.13 12.97
N ASP A 220 -1.40 2.35 13.34
CA ASP A 220 -2.67 2.22 12.63
C ASP A 220 -3.84 2.36 13.57
N SER A 221 -4.96 2.87 13.06
CA SER A 221 -6.22 2.78 13.77
C SER A 221 -6.70 1.34 13.80
N ALA A 222 -7.33 0.91 14.90
CA ALA A 222 -7.83 -0.45 15.01
C ALA A 222 -8.81 -0.78 13.87
N PRO A 223 -8.61 -1.87 13.12
CA PRO A 223 -9.38 -2.18 11.91
C PRO A 223 -10.87 -2.34 12.16
N GLU A 224 -11.27 -2.69 13.38
CA GLU A 224 -12.65 -2.83 13.79
C GLU A 224 -13.44 -1.51 13.74
N LEU A 225 -12.74 -0.38 13.74
CA LEU A 225 -13.32 0.97 13.81
C LEU A 225 -13.25 1.74 12.49
N VAL A 226 -12.24 1.48 11.69
CA VAL A 226 -11.98 2.20 10.41
C VAL A 226 -12.60 1.45 9.23
N GLY A 227 -12.89 0.16 9.41
CA GLY A 227 -13.32 -0.71 8.33
C GLY A 227 -12.16 -1.19 7.46
N ALA A 228 -12.45 -2.11 6.54
CA ALA A 228 -11.46 -2.59 5.59
C ALA A 228 -11.17 -1.51 4.54
N ALA A 229 -9.90 -1.23 4.29
CA ALA A 229 -9.50 -0.33 3.20
C ALA A 229 -9.69 -0.98 1.83
N ALA A 230 -9.53 -2.31 1.75
CA ALA A 230 -9.71 -3.07 0.53
C ALA A 230 -10.00 -4.55 0.81
N ILE A 231 -10.43 -5.25 -0.24
CA ILE A 231 -10.56 -6.71 -0.29
C ILE A 231 -9.47 -7.24 -1.21
N LEU A 232 -8.69 -8.20 -0.77
CA LEU A 232 -7.71 -8.87 -1.63
C LEU A 232 -8.37 -9.97 -2.49
N PRO A 233 -7.68 -10.45 -3.54
CA PRO A 233 -8.17 -11.56 -4.39
C PRO A 233 -8.53 -12.84 -3.61
N SER A 234 -7.91 -13.05 -2.45
CA SER A 234 -8.23 -14.14 -1.52
C SER A 234 -9.58 -13.97 -0.81
N GLY A 235 -10.25 -12.83 -0.95
CA GLY A 235 -11.45 -12.45 -0.19
C GLY A 235 -11.15 -11.88 1.20
N GLN A 236 -9.89 -11.69 1.54
CA GLN A 236 -9.47 -11.17 2.83
C GLN A 236 -9.59 -9.65 2.88
N PHE A 237 -10.17 -9.15 3.97
CA PHE A 237 -10.22 -7.73 4.27
C PHE A 237 -8.91 -7.26 4.91
N VAL A 238 -8.38 -6.14 4.42
CA VAL A 238 -7.09 -5.60 4.86
C VAL A 238 -7.17 -4.10 5.07
N THR A 239 -6.34 -3.58 5.97
CA THR A 239 -6.17 -2.14 6.23
C THR A 239 -5.14 -1.52 5.30
N ASN A 240 -5.07 -0.18 5.26
CA ASN A 240 -4.03 0.55 4.53
C ASN A 240 -2.63 0.18 5.03
N SER A 241 -2.45 0.02 6.33
CA SER A 241 -1.17 -0.36 6.93
C SER A 241 -0.74 -1.75 6.50
N GLU A 242 -1.67 -2.72 6.48
CA GLU A 242 -1.38 -4.09 6.04
C GLU A 242 -0.98 -4.14 4.58
N ILE A 243 -1.69 -3.41 3.71
CA ILE A 243 -1.34 -3.33 2.28
C ILE A 243 0.01 -2.65 2.10
N THR A 244 0.26 -1.54 2.81
CA THR A 244 1.52 -0.81 2.73
C THR A 244 2.69 -1.67 3.21
N ALA A 245 2.51 -2.41 4.30
CA ALA A 245 3.52 -3.34 4.83
C ALA A 245 3.83 -4.46 3.83
N GLN A 246 2.79 -5.02 3.20
CA GLN A 246 2.96 -6.04 2.19
C GLN A 246 3.69 -5.52 0.95
N LEU A 247 3.26 -4.37 0.41
CA LEU A 247 3.92 -3.75 -0.73
C LEU A 247 5.38 -3.41 -0.44
N LEU A 248 5.68 -2.97 0.78
CA LEU A 248 7.06 -2.71 1.21
C LEU A 248 7.90 -3.99 1.16
N ALA A 249 7.39 -5.11 1.69
CA ALA A 249 8.07 -6.39 1.66
C ALA A 249 8.25 -6.96 0.23
N ASP A 250 7.34 -6.62 -0.69
CA ASP A 250 7.43 -7.02 -2.11
C ASP A 250 8.43 -6.14 -2.91
N ILE A 251 8.78 -4.95 -2.39
CA ILE A 251 9.73 -4.01 -2.99
C ILE A 251 11.16 -4.25 -2.48
N GLU A 252 11.33 -4.54 -1.21
CA GLU A 252 12.63 -4.81 -0.55
C GLU A 252 13.14 -6.23 -0.79
#